data_a7e9071ed0c73f0219edbd6eeaf9fcd9
#
_entry.id   a7e9071ed0c73f0219edbd6eeaf9fcd9
#
_cell.length_a   1.000
_cell.length_b   1.000
_cell.length_c   1.000
_cell.angle_alpha   90.00
_cell.angle_beta   90.00
_cell.angle_gamma   90.00
#
_symmetry.space_group_name_H-M   'P 1'
#
loop_
_entity.id
_entity.type
_entity.pdbx_description
1 polymer ?
#
loop_
_entity_poly.entity_id
_entity_poly.type
_entity_poly.pdbx_seq_one_letter_code
_entity_poly.pdbx_strand_id
1 'polypeptide(L)'
;MSDTIDRRFMLKWSGAAAATVLGGRAVDAQRLPPPSAIDRGSVAGGKLVFPEWRGEADPKTAPPPAPLPPERRVGFAIVALGRLSLEEILPAFAECEKAKLVALVSGSPEKLRVVASQYGVSPQNCYDYAGFDRLRDDPLVQVVYVVLPNGMHREYVERAARAGKHVLCEKPMATSSADARAMIAACDRAKVKLMIAYRIQYEPYNQRARRFVQEGTFGRLVGATMTNTQTVAANGAEQWRHKRALAGGGSLPDIGLYCINTARFLTAEEPVEVYAEQYSPPGDARYAEVEETVAWTMRFPSNFLAQCLTSYGARDDKSQKLNFAAATVEMPGAYRYRGQQMYVARNVGDEDQRQQVNVAPRNQFAAEIDHMAECVLADRRPRTPGEEGLQDHVVMEAIYESARTGRPVKLKAYEGKDVFRGPIG
;
A
#
# COMPACT_ATOMS: atom_id res chain seq x y z
N MET A 1 -1.65 0.02 47.13
CA MET A 1 -1.52 1.46 47.48
C MET A 1 -1.86 2.22 46.23
N SER A 2 -3.06 2.80 46.20
CA SER A 2 -3.63 3.52 45.07
C SER A 2 -3.33 4.99 45.23
N ASP A 3 -2.61 5.59 44.34
CA ASP A 3 -2.47 7.05 44.27
C ASP A 3 -3.47 7.62 43.26
N THR A 4 -4.57 8.10 43.84
CA THR A 4 -5.58 8.93 43.17
C THR A 4 -5.04 10.34 43.02
N ILE A 5 -4.77 10.77 41.81
CA ILE A 5 -4.43 12.16 41.49
C ILE A 5 -5.70 13.02 41.68
N ASP A 6 -5.65 13.88 42.70
CA ASP A 6 -6.74 14.78 43.08
C ASP A 6 -6.89 15.90 42.04
N ARG A 7 -8.10 15.96 41.40
CA ARG A 7 -8.52 16.96 40.40
C ARG A 7 -8.84 18.34 40.96
N ARG A 8 -8.43 18.68 42.20
CA ARG A 8 -8.80 19.93 42.87
C ARG A 8 -7.79 21.06 42.82
N PHE A 9 -6.74 20.96 41.99
CA PHE A 9 -5.68 22.00 41.96
C PHE A 9 -5.78 23.01 40.81
N MET A 10 -6.87 23.10 40.08
CA MET A 10 -7.03 24.01 38.95
C MET A 10 -8.12 25.10 39.13
N LEU A 11 -8.37 25.53 40.33
CA LEU A 11 -9.31 26.64 40.54
C LEU A 11 -8.94 27.43 41.81
N LYS A 12 -7.89 28.24 41.73
CA LYS A 12 -7.68 29.42 42.61
C LYS A 12 -6.55 30.30 42.08
N TRP A 13 -6.85 31.07 41.06
CA TRP A 13 -6.16 32.35 40.81
C TRP A 13 -7.20 33.34 40.30
N SER A 14 -8.01 33.83 41.24
CA SER A 14 -8.76 35.07 41.12
C SER A 14 -8.05 36.09 42.03
N GLY A 15 -7.07 36.75 41.50
CA GLY A 15 -6.34 37.83 42.12
C GLY A 15 -6.60 39.13 41.37
N ALA A 16 -7.20 40.08 42.06
CA ALA A 16 -7.55 41.39 41.59
C ALA A 16 -6.39 42.12 40.91
N ALA A 17 -6.56 42.49 39.65
CA ALA A 17 -5.69 43.46 38.98
C ALA A 17 -6.43 44.80 38.98
N ALA A 18 -5.84 45.78 39.67
CA ALA A 18 -6.30 47.16 39.73
C ALA A 18 -6.38 47.77 38.31
N ALA A 19 -7.52 48.31 37.98
CA ALA A 19 -7.75 49.06 36.76
C ALA A 19 -6.96 50.38 36.81
N THR A 20 -5.83 50.43 36.11
CA THR A 20 -5.17 51.68 35.72
C THR A 20 -5.84 52.13 34.42
N VAL A 21 -6.73 53.12 34.53
CA VAL A 21 -7.34 53.80 33.38
C VAL A 21 -6.24 54.63 32.70
N LEU A 22 -5.53 54.06 31.77
CA LEU A 22 -4.79 54.78 30.73
C LEU A 22 -5.76 55.00 29.58
N GLY A 23 -6.01 56.29 29.26
CA GLY A 23 -6.83 56.71 28.13
C GLY A 23 -6.40 56.05 26.83
N GLY A 24 -6.95 54.87 26.55
CA GLY A 24 -6.82 54.22 25.28
C GLY A 24 -7.74 54.88 24.28
N ARG A 25 -7.16 55.48 23.21
CA ARG A 25 -7.92 55.76 21.99
C ARG A 25 -8.70 54.52 21.65
N ALA A 26 -10.00 54.62 21.48
CA ALA A 26 -10.82 53.54 20.93
C ALA A 26 -10.16 53.12 19.63
N VAL A 27 -9.58 51.92 19.62
CA VAL A 27 -9.20 51.27 18.39
C VAL A 27 -10.53 51.02 17.70
N ASP A 28 -10.80 51.82 16.67
CA ASP A 28 -11.91 51.56 15.77
C ASP A 28 -11.85 50.10 15.40
N ALA A 29 -12.88 49.34 15.82
CA ALA A 29 -12.98 47.95 15.43
C ALA A 29 -13.13 47.95 13.90
N GLN A 30 -11.99 47.89 13.19
CA GLN A 30 -11.98 47.85 11.74
C GLN A 30 -12.86 46.66 11.32
N ARG A 31 -14.03 46.99 10.78
CA ARG A 31 -14.89 45.99 10.17
C ARG A 31 -14.06 45.24 9.16
N LEU A 32 -13.90 43.94 9.37
CA LEU A 32 -13.25 43.10 8.38
C LEU A 32 -13.94 43.30 7.03
N PRO A 33 -13.17 43.43 5.94
CA PRO A 33 -13.75 43.54 4.61
C PRO A 33 -14.59 42.27 4.32
N PRO A 34 -15.64 42.37 3.50
CA PRO A 34 -16.40 41.19 3.11
C PRO A 34 -15.51 40.17 2.40
N PRO A 35 -15.79 38.85 2.56
CA PRO A 35 -14.97 37.80 1.95
C PRO A 35 -14.67 38.02 0.45
N SER A 36 -15.64 38.54 -0.32
CA SER A 36 -15.49 38.89 -1.72
C SER A 36 -14.45 39.96 -2.01
N ALA A 37 -14.12 40.81 -1.03
CA ALA A 37 -13.09 41.85 -1.19
C ALA A 37 -11.67 41.32 -0.99
N ILE A 38 -11.53 40.15 -0.36
CA ILE A 38 -10.24 39.46 -0.13
C ILE A 38 -10.08 38.20 -0.94
N ASP A 39 -11.13 37.76 -1.62
CA ASP A 39 -11.08 36.67 -2.58
C ASP A 39 -10.33 37.16 -3.82
N ARG A 40 -9.04 36.81 -3.88
CA ARG A 40 -8.15 37.24 -4.93
C ARG A 40 -7.82 36.07 -5.84
N GLY A 41 -7.89 36.30 -7.10
CA GLY A 41 -7.61 35.36 -8.15
C GLY A 41 -8.30 35.82 -9.41
N SER A 42 -7.84 35.36 -10.52
CA SER A 42 -8.44 35.64 -11.83
C SER A 42 -8.46 34.38 -12.65
N VAL A 43 -9.32 34.34 -13.66
CA VAL A 43 -9.33 33.27 -14.65
C VAL A 43 -8.59 33.77 -15.90
N ALA A 44 -7.47 33.11 -16.21
CA ALA A 44 -6.70 33.39 -17.45
C ALA A 44 -6.51 32.07 -18.21
N GLY A 45 -6.95 32.04 -19.47
CA GLY A 45 -6.84 30.83 -20.30
C GLY A 45 -7.55 29.60 -19.73
N GLY A 46 -8.68 29.79 -19.02
CA GLY A 46 -9.45 28.71 -18.38
C GLY A 46 -8.82 28.15 -17.09
N LYS A 47 -7.82 28.82 -16.54
CA LYS A 47 -7.14 28.44 -15.29
C LYS A 47 -7.28 29.55 -14.26
N LEU A 48 -7.40 29.15 -12.98
CA LEU A 48 -7.29 30.06 -11.86
C LEU A 48 -5.84 30.51 -11.68
N VAL A 49 -5.63 31.82 -11.62
CA VAL A 49 -4.33 32.45 -11.40
C VAL A 49 -4.42 33.30 -10.14
N PHE A 50 -3.55 33.07 -9.19
CA PHE A 50 -3.45 33.85 -7.97
C PHE A 50 -2.23 34.78 -8.03
N PRO A 51 -2.29 36.00 -7.42
CA PRO A 51 -1.10 36.83 -7.27
C PRO A 51 -0.05 36.09 -6.42
N GLU A 52 1.20 36.20 -6.84
CA GLU A 52 2.31 35.60 -6.08
C GLU A 52 2.50 36.38 -4.78
N TRP A 53 2.49 35.66 -3.65
CA TRP A 53 2.66 36.23 -2.31
C TRP A 53 3.70 35.49 -1.47
N ARG A 54 4.22 34.36 -2.00
CA ARG A 54 5.18 33.51 -1.31
C ARG A 54 6.57 34.12 -1.35
N GLY A 55 7.27 34.04 -0.21
CA GLY A 55 8.66 34.41 -0.11
C GLY A 55 9.61 33.42 -0.78
N GLU A 56 10.89 33.77 -0.88
CA GLU A 56 11.93 32.92 -1.47
C GLU A 56 12.17 31.62 -0.69
N ALA A 57 11.81 31.59 0.61
CA ALA A 57 11.92 30.41 1.47
C ALA A 57 10.86 29.33 1.18
N ASP A 58 9.77 29.71 0.50
CA ASP A 58 8.72 28.75 0.16
C ASP A 58 9.14 27.91 -1.05
N PRO A 59 9.10 26.56 -0.96
CA PRO A 59 9.46 25.71 -2.06
C PRO A 59 8.54 25.97 -3.27
N LYS A 60 9.14 26.26 -4.40
CA LYS A 60 8.42 26.36 -5.69
C LYS A 60 8.14 24.94 -6.19
N THR A 61 7.05 24.36 -5.74
CA THR A 61 6.56 23.11 -6.32
C THR A 61 5.84 23.39 -7.62
N ALA A 62 6.15 22.62 -8.67
CA ALA A 62 5.32 22.61 -9.86
C ALA A 62 3.87 22.26 -9.44
N PRO A 63 2.85 22.91 -9.99
CA PRO A 63 1.48 22.50 -9.74
C PRO A 63 1.32 21.02 -10.10
N PRO A 64 0.56 20.25 -9.32
CA PRO A 64 0.29 18.86 -9.66
C PRO A 64 -0.32 18.81 -11.07
N PRO A 65 0.01 17.77 -11.86
CA PRO A 65 -0.59 17.60 -13.17
C PRO A 65 -2.12 17.60 -13.03
N ALA A 66 -2.80 18.28 -13.92
CA ALA A 66 -4.25 18.33 -13.91
C ALA A 66 -4.81 16.91 -14.15
N PRO A 67 -5.78 16.46 -13.35
CA PRO A 67 -6.38 15.16 -13.57
C PRO A 67 -7.06 15.12 -14.94
N LEU A 68 -7.12 13.93 -15.55
CA LEU A 68 -7.85 13.74 -16.80
C LEU A 68 -9.33 14.14 -16.60
N PRO A 69 -9.97 14.71 -17.62
CA PRO A 69 -11.42 14.89 -17.59
C PRO A 69 -12.14 13.58 -17.27
N PRO A 70 -13.23 13.61 -16.49
CA PRO A 70 -13.91 12.39 -16.02
C PRO A 70 -14.28 11.38 -17.12
N GLU A 71 -14.63 11.85 -18.30
CA GLU A 71 -14.98 11.01 -19.46
C GLU A 71 -13.78 10.26 -20.04
N ARG A 72 -12.56 10.76 -19.82
CA ARG A 72 -11.31 10.13 -20.27
C ARG A 72 -10.67 9.23 -19.22
N ARG A 73 -11.20 9.20 -17.99
CA ARG A 73 -10.68 8.36 -16.92
C ARG A 73 -11.15 6.92 -17.08
N VAL A 74 -10.29 5.99 -16.74
CA VAL A 74 -10.59 4.56 -16.73
C VAL A 74 -11.57 4.22 -15.61
N GLY A 75 -12.65 3.51 -15.95
CA GLY A 75 -13.68 3.10 -15.00
C GLY A 75 -13.33 1.82 -14.26
N PHE A 76 -13.43 1.86 -12.93
CA PHE A 76 -13.16 0.74 -12.05
C PHE A 76 -14.44 0.23 -11.37
N ALA A 77 -14.58 -1.09 -11.31
CA ALA A 77 -15.50 -1.79 -10.43
C ALA A 77 -14.75 -2.31 -9.20
N ILE A 78 -15.23 -2.01 -7.99
CA ILE A 78 -14.65 -2.55 -6.74
C ILE A 78 -15.43 -3.78 -6.31
N VAL A 79 -14.72 -4.90 -6.11
CA VAL A 79 -15.29 -6.18 -5.68
C VAL A 79 -14.99 -6.43 -4.22
N ALA A 80 -16.01 -6.48 -3.42
CA ALA A 80 -16.09 -6.54 -1.97
C ALA A 80 -15.97 -5.17 -1.27
N LEU A 81 -16.90 -4.90 -0.37
CA LEU A 81 -16.96 -3.72 0.48
C LEU A 81 -16.51 -4.08 1.91
N GLY A 82 -15.28 -4.63 2.00
CA GLY A 82 -14.59 -4.92 3.25
C GLY A 82 -13.86 -3.68 3.80
N ARG A 83 -13.18 -3.86 4.94
CA ARG A 83 -12.49 -2.78 5.65
C ARG A 83 -11.47 -2.06 4.75
N LEU A 84 -10.61 -2.79 4.03
CA LEU A 84 -9.62 -2.20 3.14
C LEU A 84 -10.25 -1.35 2.04
N SER A 85 -11.34 -1.86 1.42
CA SER A 85 -12.07 -1.11 0.41
C SER A 85 -12.65 0.19 0.95
N LEU A 86 -13.25 0.16 2.15
CA LEU A 86 -13.94 1.30 2.73
C LEU A 86 -13.00 2.35 3.34
N GLU A 87 -11.89 1.91 3.97
CA GLU A 87 -10.99 2.80 4.69
C GLU A 87 -9.86 3.36 3.81
N GLU A 88 -9.44 2.63 2.77
CA GLU A 88 -8.25 3.00 1.99
C GLU A 88 -8.53 3.13 0.48
N ILE A 89 -9.13 2.10 -0.16
CA ILE A 89 -9.23 2.05 -1.64
C ILE A 89 -10.28 3.04 -2.16
N LEU A 90 -11.49 3.05 -1.62
CA LEU A 90 -12.54 3.96 -2.07
C LEU A 90 -12.16 5.44 -1.84
N PRO A 91 -11.63 5.84 -0.67
CA PRO A 91 -11.13 7.19 -0.47
C PRO A 91 -10.02 7.58 -1.46
N ALA A 92 -9.14 6.64 -1.84
CA ALA A 92 -8.04 6.91 -2.76
C ALA A 92 -8.50 7.37 -4.16
N PHE A 93 -9.71 6.99 -4.59
CA PHE A 93 -10.25 7.48 -5.87
C PHE A 93 -10.42 9.01 -5.93
N ALA A 94 -10.55 9.69 -4.79
CA ALA A 94 -10.59 11.15 -4.75
C ALA A 94 -9.26 11.79 -5.15
N GLU A 95 -8.15 11.06 -4.99
CA GLU A 95 -6.79 11.50 -5.35
C GLU A 95 -6.32 10.95 -6.70
N CYS A 96 -7.12 10.10 -7.36
CA CYS A 96 -6.79 9.55 -8.67
C CYS A 96 -6.96 10.59 -9.78
N GLU A 97 -5.97 10.65 -10.66
CA GLU A 97 -5.95 11.54 -11.82
C GLU A 97 -6.44 10.86 -13.11
N LYS A 98 -6.30 9.53 -13.20
CA LYS A 98 -6.56 8.74 -14.42
C LYS A 98 -7.67 7.70 -14.24
N ALA A 99 -8.05 7.41 -13.01
CA ALA A 99 -9.06 6.43 -12.66
C ALA A 99 -10.33 7.08 -12.11
N LYS A 100 -11.46 6.38 -12.21
CA LYS A 100 -12.72 6.73 -11.56
C LYS A 100 -13.46 5.48 -11.10
N LEU A 101 -14.17 5.59 -9.98
CA LEU A 101 -15.07 4.56 -9.49
C LEU A 101 -16.37 4.63 -10.30
N VAL A 102 -16.81 3.50 -10.86
CA VAL A 102 -18.04 3.44 -11.66
C VAL A 102 -18.98 2.32 -11.24
N ALA A 103 -18.51 1.27 -10.59
CA ALA A 103 -19.33 0.14 -10.18
C ALA A 103 -18.87 -0.46 -8.84
N LEU A 104 -19.81 -1.11 -8.14
CA LEU A 104 -19.58 -1.79 -6.87
C LEU A 104 -20.17 -3.20 -6.91
N VAL A 105 -19.43 -4.15 -6.29
CA VAL A 105 -19.90 -5.54 -6.13
C VAL A 105 -19.84 -5.91 -4.64
N SER A 106 -20.97 -6.35 -4.06
CA SER A 106 -21.04 -6.81 -2.67
C SER A 106 -22.21 -7.75 -2.44
N GLY A 107 -22.06 -8.70 -1.53
CA GLY A 107 -23.15 -9.57 -1.08
C GLY A 107 -24.15 -8.89 -0.13
N SER A 108 -23.94 -7.63 0.25
CA SER A 108 -24.83 -6.86 1.13
C SER A 108 -25.53 -5.74 0.35
N PRO A 109 -26.82 -5.87 0.06
CA PRO A 109 -27.59 -4.82 -0.63
C PRO A 109 -27.57 -3.48 0.14
N GLU A 110 -27.56 -3.54 1.46
CA GLU A 110 -27.52 -2.34 2.30
C GLU A 110 -26.18 -1.60 2.15
N LYS A 111 -25.05 -2.31 2.21
CA LYS A 111 -23.74 -1.73 1.95
C LYS A 111 -23.65 -1.12 0.55
N LEU A 112 -24.15 -1.81 -0.46
CA LEU A 112 -24.20 -1.29 -1.84
C LEU A 112 -24.94 0.05 -1.89
N ARG A 113 -26.15 0.10 -1.31
CA ARG A 113 -26.97 1.31 -1.32
C ARG A 113 -26.26 2.51 -0.63
N VAL A 114 -25.68 2.27 0.56
CA VAL A 114 -25.02 3.32 1.35
C VAL A 114 -23.76 3.81 0.63
N VAL A 115 -22.89 2.90 0.21
CA VAL A 115 -21.62 3.24 -0.42
C VAL A 115 -21.84 3.85 -1.81
N ALA A 116 -22.77 3.34 -2.59
CA ALA A 116 -23.12 3.91 -3.89
C ALA A 116 -23.60 5.36 -3.76
N SER A 117 -24.47 5.65 -2.78
CA SER A 117 -24.91 7.01 -2.48
C SER A 117 -23.75 7.93 -2.08
N GLN A 118 -22.84 7.43 -1.24
CA GLN A 118 -21.69 8.20 -0.74
C GLN A 118 -20.70 8.57 -1.86
N TYR A 119 -20.49 7.66 -2.81
CA TYR A 119 -19.49 7.83 -3.88
C TYR A 119 -20.09 8.19 -5.24
N GLY A 120 -21.39 8.45 -5.32
CA GLY A 120 -22.07 8.84 -6.56
C GLY A 120 -22.13 7.72 -7.61
N VAL A 121 -22.09 6.45 -7.19
CA VAL A 121 -22.25 5.30 -8.10
C VAL A 121 -23.72 5.06 -8.36
N SER A 122 -24.10 4.93 -9.65
CA SER A 122 -25.47 4.64 -10.02
C SER A 122 -25.93 3.30 -9.43
N PRO A 123 -27.17 3.18 -8.89
CA PRO A 123 -27.72 1.90 -8.43
C PRO A 123 -27.69 0.81 -9.51
N GLN A 124 -27.76 1.17 -10.79
CA GLN A 124 -27.69 0.25 -11.92
C GLN A 124 -26.31 -0.41 -12.09
N ASN A 125 -25.26 0.24 -11.56
CA ASN A 125 -23.90 -0.26 -11.56
C ASN A 125 -23.50 -0.90 -10.21
N CYS A 126 -24.50 -1.32 -9.43
CA CYS A 126 -24.34 -2.08 -8.20
C CYS A 126 -24.72 -3.54 -8.45
N TYR A 127 -23.83 -4.45 -8.16
CA TYR A 127 -23.99 -5.88 -8.43
C TYR A 127 -23.83 -6.69 -7.15
N ASP A 128 -24.57 -7.79 -7.05
CA ASP A 128 -24.25 -8.85 -6.10
C ASP A 128 -23.23 -9.84 -6.70
N TYR A 129 -22.75 -10.78 -5.90
CA TYR A 129 -21.80 -11.78 -6.39
C TYR A 129 -22.39 -12.74 -7.44
N ALA A 130 -23.68 -13.00 -7.40
CA ALA A 130 -24.38 -13.81 -8.40
C ALA A 130 -24.45 -13.06 -9.74
N GLY A 131 -24.71 -11.76 -9.69
CA GLY A 131 -24.77 -10.89 -10.86
C GLY A 131 -23.42 -10.37 -11.37
N PHE A 132 -22.29 -10.81 -10.80
CA PHE A 132 -20.95 -10.35 -11.18
C PHE A 132 -20.68 -10.40 -12.69
N ASP A 133 -21.10 -11.46 -13.37
CA ASP A 133 -20.81 -11.66 -14.79
C ASP A 133 -21.51 -10.64 -15.71
N ARG A 134 -22.51 -9.89 -15.22
CA ARG A 134 -23.12 -8.75 -15.92
C ARG A 134 -22.17 -7.57 -16.10
N LEU A 135 -21.03 -7.53 -15.38
CA LEU A 135 -19.97 -6.56 -15.63
C LEU A 135 -19.45 -6.63 -17.08
N ARG A 136 -19.61 -7.77 -17.77
CA ARG A 136 -19.29 -7.89 -19.20
C ARG A 136 -19.99 -6.81 -20.03
N ASP A 137 -21.27 -6.59 -19.76
CA ASP A 137 -22.14 -5.72 -20.55
C ASP A 137 -22.15 -4.27 -20.05
N ASP A 138 -21.39 -3.97 -18.97
CA ASP A 138 -21.23 -2.61 -18.46
C ASP A 138 -20.07 -1.90 -19.18
N PRO A 139 -20.39 -0.96 -20.09
CA PRO A 139 -19.35 -0.24 -20.87
C PRO A 139 -18.54 0.74 -20.03
N LEU A 140 -19.01 1.12 -18.85
CA LEU A 140 -18.29 2.02 -17.96
C LEU A 140 -17.13 1.32 -17.25
N VAL A 141 -17.23 0.00 -17.05
CA VAL A 141 -16.22 -0.81 -16.35
C VAL A 141 -15.16 -1.28 -17.33
N GLN A 142 -13.94 -0.83 -17.14
CA GLN A 142 -12.75 -1.27 -17.89
C GLN A 142 -11.84 -2.15 -17.02
N VAL A 143 -11.78 -1.87 -15.71
CA VAL A 143 -10.96 -2.61 -14.74
C VAL A 143 -11.84 -3.12 -13.59
N VAL A 144 -11.64 -4.36 -13.20
CA VAL A 144 -12.19 -4.96 -11.99
C VAL A 144 -11.09 -5.03 -10.93
N TYR A 145 -11.30 -4.36 -9.79
CA TYR A 145 -10.41 -4.44 -8.64
C TYR A 145 -10.93 -5.46 -7.64
N VAL A 146 -10.25 -6.59 -7.54
CA VAL A 146 -10.63 -7.72 -6.67
C VAL A 146 -10.01 -7.52 -5.29
N VAL A 147 -10.87 -7.34 -4.26
CA VAL A 147 -10.48 -7.04 -2.86
C VAL A 147 -11.11 -8.06 -1.90
N LEU A 148 -11.19 -9.29 -2.33
CA LEU A 148 -11.77 -10.44 -1.62
C LEU A 148 -10.75 -11.11 -0.68
N PRO A 149 -11.15 -12.07 0.18
CA PRO A 149 -10.23 -13.01 0.78
C PRO A 149 -9.41 -13.78 -0.27
N ASN A 150 -8.13 -14.05 0.04
CA ASN A 150 -7.14 -14.56 -0.92
C ASN A 150 -7.60 -15.81 -1.69
N GLY A 151 -8.28 -16.75 -1.00
CA GLY A 151 -8.79 -17.98 -1.61
C GLY A 151 -9.89 -17.77 -2.67
N MET A 152 -10.47 -16.57 -2.73
CA MET A 152 -11.48 -16.21 -3.72
C MET A 152 -10.89 -15.44 -4.91
N HIS A 153 -9.64 -15.01 -4.85
CA HIS A 153 -9.04 -14.18 -5.89
C HIS A 153 -9.06 -14.88 -7.25
N ARG A 154 -8.67 -16.15 -7.31
CA ARG A 154 -8.63 -16.91 -8.55
C ARG A 154 -9.98 -16.91 -9.27
N GLU A 155 -11.07 -17.28 -8.58
CA GLU A 155 -12.40 -17.33 -9.17
C GLU A 155 -12.80 -16.00 -9.80
N TYR A 156 -12.67 -14.89 -9.04
CA TYR A 156 -13.12 -13.58 -9.50
C TYR A 156 -12.20 -12.94 -10.54
N VAL A 157 -10.91 -13.22 -10.52
CA VAL A 157 -9.98 -12.84 -11.60
C VAL A 157 -10.32 -13.58 -12.89
N GLU A 158 -10.55 -14.90 -12.83
CA GLU A 158 -10.98 -15.68 -14.00
C GLU A 158 -12.34 -15.23 -14.54
N ARG A 159 -13.30 -14.87 -13.67
CA ARG A 159 -14.61 -14.32 -14.07
C ARG A 159 -14.45 -12.96 -14.73
N ALA A 160 -13.66 -12.04 -14.16
CA ALA A 160 -13.39 -10.73 -14.75
C ALA A 160 -12.70 -10.86 -16.12
N ALA A 161 -11.72 -11.76 -16.24
CA ALA A 161 -11.04 -12.04 -17.51
C ALA A 161 -12.04 -12.56 -18.57
N ARG A 162 -12.92 -13.51 -18.22
CA ARG A 162 -13.99 -13.98 -19.12
C ARG A 162 -14.98 -12.88 -19.52
N ALA A 163 -15.18 -11.89 -18.66
CA ALA A 163 -15.98 -10.70 -18.97
C ALA A 163 -15.23 -9.68 -19.85
N GLY A 164 -13.98 -9.97 -20.24
CA GLY A 164 -13.16 -9.06 -21.05
C GLY A 164 -12.66 -7.83 -20.30
N LYS A 165 -12.67 -7.85 -18.97
CA LYS A 165 -12.22 -6.72 -18.13
C LYS A 165 -10.78 -6.91 -17.69
N HIS A 166 -10.01 -5.83 -17.69
CA HIS A 166 -8.69 -5.82 -17.05
C HIS A 166 -8.84 -6.03 -15.55
N VAL A 167 -7.80 -6.55 -14.89
CA VAL A 167 -7.89 -6.92 -13.47
C VAL A 167 -6.76 -6.27 -12.67
N LEU A 168 -7.13 -5.58 -11.61
CA LEU A 168 -6.27 -5.25 -10.47
C LEU A 168 -6.67 -6.19 -9.33
N CYS A 169 -5.75 -6.97 -8.78
CA CYS A 169 -6.03 -7.96 -7.74
C CYS A 169 -5.21 -7.67 -6.49
N GLU A 170 -5.84 -7.66 -5.31
CA GLU A 170 -5.13 -7.53 -4.04
C GLU A 170 -4.07 -8.61 -3.85
N LYS A 171 -3.05 -8.22 -3.08
CA LYS A 171 -2.02 -9.15 -2.59
C LYS A 171 -2.51 -9.90 -1.34
N PRO A 172 -2.04 -11.12 -1.05
CA PRO A 172 -1.30 -12.00 -1.97
C PRO A 172 -2.18 -12.38 -3.16
N MET A 173 -1.55 -12.60 -4.31
CA MET A 173 -2.28 -12.86 -5.56
C MET A 173 -3.27 -14.02 -5.47
N ALA A 174 -2.92 -15.07 -4.73
CA ALA A 174 -3.70 -16.29 -4.58
C ALA A 174 -3.38 -16.97 -3.23
N THR A 175 -3.72 -18.25 -3.08
CA THR A 175 -3.30 -19.08 -1.96
C THR A 175 -2.20 -20.10 -2.33
N SER A 176 -1.83 -20.16 -3.62
CA SER A 176 -0.78 -21.05 -4.13
C SER A 176 -0.19 -20.54 -5.45
N SER A 177 1.03 -20.98 -5.77
CA SER A 177 1.65 -20.73 -7.08
C SER A 177 0.84 -21.37 -8.22
N ALA A 178 0.16 -22.49 -7.98
CA ALA A 178 -0.70 -23.13 -8.96
C ALA A 178 -1.90 -22.26 -9.34
N ASP A 179 -2.58 -21.67 -8.35
CA ASP A 179 -3.68 -20.72 -8.58
C ASP A 179 -3.20 -19.46 -9.27
N ALA A 180 -2.04 -18.91 -8.86
CA ALA A 180 -1.43 -17.76 -9.52
C ALA A 180 -1.17 -18.02 -11.02
N ARG A 181 -0.65 -19.20 -11.38
CA ARG A 181 -0.46 -19.61 -12.79
C ARG A 181 -1.79 -19.69 -13.54
N ALA A 182 -2.83 -20.22 -12.91
CA ALA A 182 -4.16 -20.30 -13.53
C ALA A 182 -4.74 -18.91 -13.81
N MET A 183 -4.57 -17.96 -12.90
CA MET A 183 -5.01 -16.56 -13.05
C MET A 183 -4.27 -15.88 -14.22
N ILE A 184 -2.94 -16.03 -14.30
CA ILE A 184 -2.13 -15.49 -15.41
C ILE A 184 -2.64 -16.06 -16.73
N ALA A 185 -2.77 -17.39 -16.83
CA ALA A 185 -3.22 -18.07 -18.03
C ALA A 185 -4.64 -17.65 -18.46
N ALA A 186 -5.54 -17.37 -17.52
CA ALA A 186 -6.89 -16.89 -17.81
C ALA A 186 -6.86 -15.48 -18.41
N CYS A 187 -6.07 -14.57 -17.83
CA CYS A 187 -5.95 -13.19 -18.32
C CYS A 187 -5.23 -13.16 -19.69
N ASP A 188 -4.18 -13.98 -19.90
CA ASP A 188 -3.48 -14.09 -21.18
C ASP A 188 -4.43 -14.58 -22.29
N ARG A 189 -5.23 -15.64 -22.04
CA ARG A 189 -6.23 -16.13 -22.99
C ARG A 189 -7.26 -15.10 -23.36
N ALA A 190 -7.71 -14.31 -22.38
CA ALA A 190 -8.69 -13.23 -22.59
C ALA A 190 -8.05 -11.95 -23.15
N LYS A 191 -6.71 -11.87 -23.27
CA LYS A 191 -5.94 -10.70 -23.71
C LYS A 191 -6.23 -9.47 -22.84
N VAL A 192 -6.43 -9.67 -21.54
CA VAL A 192 -6.62 -8.61 -20.55
C VAL A 192 -5.39 -8.49 -19.64
N LYS A 193 -5.19 -7.30 -19.11
CA LYS A 193 -4.08 -7.03 -18.19
C LYS A 193 -4.42 -7.57 -16.80
N LEU A 194 -3.43 -8.21 -16.16
CA LEU A 194 -3.46 -8.58 -14.75
C LEU A 194 -2.37 -7.81 -14.02
N MET A 195 -2.76 -7.03 -13.04
CA MET A 195 -1.87 -6.31 -12.13
C MET A 195 -2.14 -6.74 -10.70
N ILE A 196 -1.09 -6.94 -9.92
CA ILE A 196 -1.20 -7.24 -8.48
C ILE A 196 -0.92 -5.97 -7.68
N ALA A 197 -1.75 -5.72 -6.68
CA ALA A 197 -1.77 -4.50 -5.89
C ALA A 197 -0.63 -4.49 -4.84
N TYR A 198 0.59 -4.25 -5.29
CA TYR A 198 1.77 -4.04 -4.46
C TYR A 198 1.99 -2.56 -4.20
N ARG A 199 1.10 -1.94 -3.42
CA ARG A 199 1.10 -0.51 -3.11
C ARG A 199 2.47 0.04 -2.67
N ILE A 200 3.30 -0.76 -1.98
CA ILE A 200 4.63 -0.33 -1.52
C ILE A 200 5.59 -0.03 -2.67
N GLN A 201 5.41 -0.63 -3.84
CA GLN A 201 6.21 -0.32 -5.02
C GLN A 201 5.86 1.04 -5.63
N TYR A 202 4.74 1.65 -5.22
CA TYR A 202 4.27 2.99 -5.61
C TYR A 202 4.49 4.02 -4.48
N GLU A 203 4.95 3.58 -3.31
CA GLU A 203 5.22 4.43 -2.15
C GLU A 203 6.56 5.17 -2.31
N PRO A 204 6.60 6.51 -2.15
CA PRO A 204 7.76 7.31 -2.51
C PRO A 204 9.06 6.97 -1.78
N TYR A 205 9.01 6.61 -0.48
CA TYR A 205 10.21 6.26 0.28
C TYR A 205 10.77 4.89 -0.15
N ASN A 206 9.92 3.90 -0.44
CA ASN A 206 10.36 2.62 -0.98
C ASN A 206 10.95 2.77 -2.38
N GLN A 207 10.38 3.65 -3.21
CA GLN A 207 10.97 4.02 -4.51
C GLN A 207 12.32 4.72 -4.32
N ARG A 208 12.47 5.58 -3.33
CA ARG A 208 13.76 6.23 -3.01
C ARG A 208 14.79 5.22 -2.55
N ALA A 209 14.41 4.25 -1.71
CA ALA A 209 15.30 3.16 -1.29
C ALA A 209 15.77 2.32 -2.50
N ARG A 210 14.85 1.99 -3.41
CA ARG A 210 15.21 1.29 -4.66
C ARG A 210 16.20 2.09 -5.51
N ARG A 211 16.03 3.40 -5.64
CA ARG A 211 17.00 4.25 -6.35
C ARG A 211 18.39 4.16 -5.74
N PHE A 212 18.52 4.24 -4.42
CA PHE A 212 19.81 4.09 -3.75
C PHE A 212 20.51 2.78 -4.09
N VAL A 213 19.74 1.67 -4.19
CA VAL A 213 20.29 0.37 -4.56
C VAL A 213 20.72 0.35 -6.03
N GLN A 214 19.86 0.78 -6.94
CA GLN A 214 20.08 0.65 -8.38
C GLN A 214 21.12 1.63 -8.93
N GLU A 215 21.21 2.82 -8.34
CA GLU A 215 22.21 3.83 -8.69
C GLU A 215 23.57 3.60 -7.97
N GLY A 216 23.61 2.65 -7.01
CA GLY A 216 24.80 2.41 -6.22
C GLY A 216 25.22 3.59 -5.35
N THR A 217 24.25 4.47 -4.94
CA THR A 217 24.51 5.74 -4.24
C THR A 217 25.42 5.58 -3.02
N PHE A 218 25.29 4.47 -2.29
CA PHE A 218 26.08 4.16 -1.10
C PHE A 218 26.94 2.89 -1.28
N GLY A 219 27.28 2.57 -2.51
CA GLY A 219 27.96 1.33 -2.86
C GLY A 219 27.03 0.11 -2.82
N ARG A 220 27.63 -1.08 -2.75
CA ARG A 220 26.89 -2.34 -2.79
C ARG A 220 25.95 -2.49 -1.59
N LEU A 221 24.70 -2.90 -1.83
CA LEU A 221 23.79 -3.37 -0.77
C LEU A 221 24.29 -4.74 -0.27
N VAL A 222 24.64 -4.83 1.00
CA VAL A 222 25.23 -6.03 1.62
C VAL A 222 24.18 -6.90 2.25
N GLY A 223 23.27 -6.31 3.01
CA GLY A 223 22.21 -7.02 3.69
C GLY A 223 21.07 -6.11 4.11
N ALA A 224 19.95 -6.72 4.48
CA ALA A 224 18.80 -6.03 5.05
C ALA A 224 18.20 -6.80 6.21
N THR A 225 17.65 -6.06 7.18
CA THR A 225 16.73 -6.59 8.18
C THR A 225 15.35 -5.99 7.92
N MET A 226 14.33 -6.84 7.80
CA MET A 226 12.97 -6.45 7.44
C MET A 226 11.99 -7.09 8.41
N THR A 227 11.14 -6.27 9.03
CA THR A 227 10.16 -6.73 10.01
C THR A 227 8.78 -6.19 9.67
N ASN A 228 7.80 -7.10 9.62
CA ASN A 228 6.41 -6.69 9.53
C ASN A 228 5.58 -7.51 10.51
N THR A 229 5.27 -6.92 11.65
CA THR A 229 4.54 -7.56 12.73
C THR A 229 3.34 -6.73 13.17
N GLN A 230 2.37 -7.39 13.76
CA GLN A 230 1.22 -6.77 14.40
C GLN A 230 0.56 -7.74 15.38
N THR A 231 -0.06 -7.23 16.44
CA THR A 231 -0.89 -8.07 17.33
C THR A 231 -2.29 -8.16 16.76
N VAL A 232 -2.80 -9.40 16.61
CA VAL A 232 -4.21 -9.64 16.25
C VAL A 232 -5.06 -9.86 17.47
N ALA A 233 -6.34 -9.49 17.40
CA ALA A 233 -7.27 -9.60 18.53
C ALA A 233 -7.42 -11.05 19.02
N ALA A 234 -7.48 -11.24 20.33
CA ALA A 234 -7.59 -12.58 20.94
C ALA A 234 -8.87 -13.33 20.52
N ASN A 235 -9.96 -12.61 20.23
CA ASN A 235 -11.23 -13.17 19.74
C ASN A 235 -11.28 -13.29 18.20
N GLY A 236 -10.14 -13.22 17.53
CA GLY A 236 -10.06 -13.18 16.06
C GLY A 236 -10.10 -14.53 15.35
N ALA A 237 -10.24 -15.66 16.06
CA ALA A 237 -10.15 -17.01 15.47
C ALA A 237 -11.15 -17.25 14.30
N GLU A 238 -12.29 -16.59 14.30
CA GLU A 238 -13.29 -16.68 13.23
C GLU A 238 -13.00 -15.79 12.02
N GLN A 239 -11.98 -14.94 12.09
CA GLN A 239 -11.59 -14.13 10.93
C GLN A 239 -11.03 -15.02 9.82
N TRP A 240 -11.36 -14.70 8.58
CA TRP A 240 -10.93 -15.46 7.42
C TRP A 240 -9.42 -15.61 7.28
N ARG A 241 -8.63 -14.66 7.87
CA ARG A 241 -7.16 -14.71 7.90
C ARG A 241 -6.60 -15.87 8.72
N HIS A 242 -7.40 -16.44 9.61
CA HIS A 242 -7.05 -17.63 10.40
C HIS A 242 -7.56 -18.94 9.81
N LYS A 243 -8.20 -18.87 8.62
CA LYS A 243 -8.69 -20.05 7.88
C LYS A 243 -7.79 -20.29 6.65
N ARG A 244 -7.02 -21.39 6.68
CA ARG A 244 -6.05 -21.70 5.63
C ARG A 244 -6.64 -21.69 4.23
N ALA A 245 -7.85 -22.22 4.06
CA ALA A 245 -8.52 -22.26 2.75
C ALA A 245 -8.80 -20.86 2.17
N LEU A 246 -9.01 -19.84 3.03
CA LEU A 246 -9.29 -18.48 2.61
C LEU A 246 -8.03 -17.59 2.57
N ALA A 247 -7.07 -17.84 3.46
CA ALA A 247 -5.89 -17.01 3.63
C ALA A 247 -4.64 -17.56 2.91
N GLY A 248 -4.53 -18.89 2.77
CA GLY A 248 -3.34 -19.55 2.23
C GLY A 248 -2.25 -19.80 3.28
N GLY A 249 -2.30 -19.08 4.40
CA GLY A 249 -1.38 -19.11 5.54
C GLY A 249 -1.72 -18.02 6.53
N GLY A 250 -0.86 -17.80 7.53
CA GLY A 250 -1.05 -16.80 8.57
C GLY A 250 -0.34 -15.47 8.28
N SER A 251 0.62 -15.13 9.13
CA SER A 251 1.35 -13.87 9.03
C SER A 251 2.22 -13.77 7.77
N LEU A 252 2.73 -14.89 7.24
CA LEU A 252 3.62 -14.88 6.08
C LEU A 252 2.93 -14.31 4.83
N PRO A 253 1.81 -14.86 4.31
CA PRO A 253 1.17 -14.33 3.10
C PRO A 253 0.46 -13.00 3.33
N ASP A 254 0.01 -12.68 4.54
CA ASP A 254 -0.68 -11.41 4.79
C ASP A 254 0.28 -10.23 4.93
N ILE A 255 1.24 -10.31 5.85
CA ILE A 255 2.15 -9.19 6.16
C ILE A 255 3.63 -9.51 5.90
N GLY A 256 4.07 -10.76 6.00
CA GLY A 256 5.44 -11.17 5.66
C GLY A 256 5.77 -11.02 4.18
N LEU A 257 4.78 -11.15 3.31
CA LEU A 257 4.88 -10.90 1.87
C LEU A 257 5.49 -9.53 1.55
N TYR A 258 5.24 -8.50 2.37
CA TYR A 258 5.85 -7.18 2.16
C TYR A 258 7.38 -7.24 2.23
N CYS A 259 7.95 -8.03 3.14
CA CYS A 259 9.41 -8.19 3.24
C CYS A 259 9.97 -8.92 2.01
N ILE A 260 9.30 -9.99 1.56
CA ILE A 260 9.68 -10.76 0.36
C ILE A 260 9.66 -9.85 -0.87
N ASN A 261 8.52 -9.23 -1.12
CA ASN A 261 8.32 -8.38 -2.30
C ASN A 261 9.26 -7.17 -2.31
N THR A 262 9.47 -6.53 -1.13
CA THR A 262 10.38 -5.38 -1.04
C THR A 262 11.83 -5.78 -1.34
N ALA A 263 12.35 -6.90 -0.81
CA ALA A 263 13.71 -7.35 -1.09
C ALA A 263 13.92 -7.58 -2.60
N ARG A 264 12.97 -8.23 -3.26
CA ARG A 264 12.95 -8.45 -4.72
C ARG A 264 12.82 -7.13 -5.49
N PHE A 265 11.97 -6.22 -5.03
CA PHE A 265 11.78 -4.90 -5.63
C PHE A 265 13.04 -4.02 -5.57
N LEU A 266 13.72 -3.98 -4.43
CA LEU A 266 14.91 -3.18 -4.22
C LEU A 266 16.07 -3.62 -5.12
N THR A 267 16.31 -4.93 -5.18
CA THR A 267 17.46 -5.51 -5.91
C THR A 267 17.18 -5.74 -7.38
N ALA A 268 15.92 -5.84 -7.78
CA ALA A 268 15.48 -6.36 -9.08
C ALA A 268 15.97 -7.80 -9.34
N GLU A 269 16.26 -8.56 -8.28
CA GLU A 269 16.70 -9.95 -8.33
C GLU A 269 15.65 -10.89 -7.75
N GLU A 270 15.73 -12.17 -8.09
CA GLU A 270 14.99 -13.25 -7.45
C GLU A 270 15.91 -14.01 -6.48
N PRO A 271 15.43 -14.40 -5.27
CA PRO A 271 16.26 -15.14 -4.33
C PRO A 271 16.58 -16.54 -4.89
N VAL A 272 17.79 -17.03 -4.57
CA VAL A 272 18.27 -18.35 -5.01
C VAL A 272 18.21 -19.42 -3.92
N GLU A 273 18.04 -19.00 -2.67
CA GLU A 273 17.94 -19.90 -1.52
C GLU A 273 17.22 -19.22 -0.37
N VAL A 274 16.43 -19.98 0.38
CA VAL A 274 15.77 -19.54 1.61
C VAL A 274 16.02 -20.55 2.74
N TYR A 275 16.09 -20.02 3.98
CA TYR A 275 16.03 -20.82 5.21
C TYR A 275 15.02 -20.16 6.15
N ALA A 276 14.16 -20.97 6.79
CA ALA A 276 13.08 -20.43 7.59
C ALA A 276 12.74 -21.33 8.78
N GLU A 277 12.21 -20.69 9.81
CA GLU A 277 11.55 -21.30 10.96
C GLU A 277 10.19 -20.65 11.19
N GLN A 278 9.24 -21.43 11.71
CA GLN A 278 7.91 -20.94 12.04
C GLN A 278 7.50 -21.39 13.44
N TYR A 279 6.62 -20.61 14.06
CA TYR A 279 6.05 -20.90 15.38
C TYR A 279 4.58 -20.50 15.43
N SER A 280 3.81 -21.29 16.18
CA SER A 280 2.45 -20.98 16.60
C SER A 280 2.26 -21.42 18.07
N PRO A 281 1.63 -20.59 18.92
CA PRO A 281 1.37 -20.96 20.32
C PRO A 281 0.48 -22.21 20.40
N PRO A 282 0.89 -23.25 21.13
CA PRO A 282 0.07 -24.47 21.29
C PRO A 282 -1.30 -24.13 21.91
N GLY A 283 -2.36 -24.68 21.32
CA GLY A 283 -3.73 -24.53 21.84
C GLY A 283 -4.42 -23.20 21.56
N ASP A 284 -3.76 -22.25 20.87
CA ASP A 284 -4.41 -21.01 20.45
C ASP A 284 -5.26 -21.25 19.20
N ALA A 285 -6.57 -21.08 19.32
CA ALA A 285 -7.52 -21.33 18.22
C ALA A 285 -7.29 -20.45 16.99
N ARG A 286 -6.65 -19.28 17.15
CA ARG A 286 -6.31 -18.39 16.01
C ARG A 286 -5.31 -19.03 15.06
N TYR A 287 -4.45 -19.91 15.60
CA TYR A 287 -3.34 -20.51 14.86
C TYR A 287 -3.50 -22.02 14.67
N ALA A 288 -4.73 -22.53 14.80
CA ALA A 288 -5.02 -23.94 14.56
C ALA A 288 -4.76 -24.38 13.10
N GLU A 289 -4.96 -23.49 12.15
CA GLU A 289 -4.80 -23.79 10.72
C GLU A 289 -3.63 -23.04 10.07
N VAL A 290 -3.14 -21.96 10.68
CA VAL A 290 -2.14 -21.05 10.09
C VAL A 290 -1.07 -20.72 11.13
N GLU A 291 0.08 -20.25 10.68
CA GLU A 291 1.18 -19.85 11.57
C GLU A 291 0.98 -18.45 12.14
N GLU A 292 1.49 -18.23 13.37
CA GLU A 292 1.59 -16.91 13.99
C GLU A 292 2.83 -16.17 13.49
N THR A 293 3.98 -16.81 13.55
CA THR A 293 5.30 -16.20 13.37
C THR A 293 6.14 -16.99 12.38
N VAL A 294 6.80 -16.28 11.47
CA VAL A 294 7.82 -16.84 10.59
C VAL A 294 9.04 -15.93 10.60
N ALA A 295 10.22 -16.53 10.81
CA ALA A 295 11.52 -15.89 10.61
C ALA A 295 12.24 -16.58 9.48
N TRP A 296 12.83 -15.80 8.54
CA TRP A 296 13.52 -16.39 7.40
C TRP A 296 14.66 -15.52 6.88
N THR A 297 15.57 -16.16 6.16
CA THR A 297 16.64 -15.50 5.41
C THR A 297 16.51 -15.85 3.94
N MET A 298 16.71 -14.87 3.06
CA MET A 298 16.81 -15.05 1.61
C MET A 298 18.19 -14.65 1.15
N ARG A 299 18.80 -15.47 0.29
CA ARG A 299 20.05 -15.17 -0.41
C ARG A 299 19.78 -14.91 -1.88
N PHE A 300 20.36 -13.84 -2.42
CA PHE A 300 20.20 -13.38 -3.79
C PHE A 300 21.48 -13.65 -4.63
N PRO A 301 21.40 -13.62 -5.97
CA PRO A 301 22.56 -13.84 -6.86
C PRO A 301 23.73 -12.89 -6.57
N SER A 302 23.46 -11.62 -6.23
CA SER A 302 24.48 -10.63 -5.85
C SER A 302 25.14 -10.91 -4.49
N ASN A 303 24.78 -12.01 -3.81
CA ASN A 303 25.09 -12.31 -2.41
C ASN A 303 24.49 -11.33 -1.39
N PHE A 304 23.52 -10.55 -1.77
CA PHE A 304 22.68 -9.82 -0.83
C PHE A 304 21.91 -10.79 0.06
N LEU A 305 21.85 -10.50 1.35
CA LEU A 305 21.14 -11.29 2.36
C LEU A 305 20.02 -10.46 2.97
N ALA A 306 18.79 -10.94 2.89
CA ALA A 306 17.65 -10.36 3.59
C ALA A 306 17.23 -11.26 4.75
N GLN A 307 17.28 -10.71 5.98
CA GLN A 307 16.76 -11.34 7.19
C GLN A 307 15.39 -10.75 7.48
N CYS A 308 14.38 -11.61 7.62
CA CYS A 308 13.00 -11.19 7.69
C CYS A 308 12.28 -11.83 8.89
N LEU A 309 11.34 -11.05 9.47
CA LEU A 309 10.45 -11.51 10.53
C LEU A 309 9.03 -11.02 10.27
N THR A 310 8.08 -11.93 10.43
CA THR A 310 6.65 -11.60 10.45
C THR A 310 5.96 -12.26 11.61
N SER A 311 4.97 -11.60 12.23
CA SER A 311 4.23 -12.18 13.34
C SER A 311 2.87 -11.50 13.54
N TYR A 312 1.88 -12.30 13.92
CA TYR A 312 0.60 -11.84 14.44
C TYR A 312 0.57 -11.73 15.97
N GLY A 313 1.64 -12.16 16.65
CA GLY A 313 1.76 -12.14 18.10
C GLY A 313 2.69 -11.07 18.65
N ALA A 314 3.38 -10.32 17.80
CA ALA A 314 4.30 -9.28 18.21
C ALA A 314 3.69 -7.87 18.05
N ARG A 315 4.20 -6.92 18.84
CA ARG A 315 3.84 -5.49 18.70
C ARG A 315 4.08 -5.01 17.27
N ASP A 316 3.28 -4.01 16.84
CA ASP A 316 3.41 -3.36 15.53
C ASP A 316 4.83 -2.86 15.28
N ASP A 317 5.50 -3.49 14.32
CA ASP A 317 6.77 -3.08 13.74
C ASP A 317 6.69 -3.28 12.21
N LYS A 318 6.89 -2.22 11.46
CA LYS A 318 6.79 -2.20 9.99
C LYS A 318 8.06 -1.59 9.41
N SER A 319 9.21 -2.08 9.88
CA SER A 319 10.50 -1.48 9.61
C SER A 319 11.33 -2.25 8.59
N GLN A 320 12.23 -1.50 7.95
CA GLN A 320 13.35 -2.08 7.23
C GLN A 320 14.63 -1.28 7.48
N LYS A 321 15.76 -1.99 7.53
CA LYS A 321 17.11 -1.45 7.62
C LYS A 321 17.94 -2.05 6.51
N LEU A 322 18.51 -1.19 5.67
CA LEU A 322 19.34 -1.55 4.53
C LEU A 322 20.79 -1.20 4.85
N ASN A 323 21.70 -2.18 4.79
CA ASN A 323 23.11 -2.02 5.07
C ASN A 323 23.88 -2.00 3.75
N PHE A 324 24.39 -0.82 3.38
CA PHE A 324 25.26 -0.60 2.23
C PHE A 324 26.73 -0.59 2.65
N ALA A 325 27.63 -0.67 1.69
CA ALA A 325 29.06 -0.59 1.96
C ALA A 325 29.49 0.73 2.64
N ALA A 326 28.83 1.84 2.33
CA ALA A 326 29.19 3.18 2.82
C ALA A 326 28.06 3.89 3.60
N ALA A 327 26.93 3.25 3.85
CA ALA A 327 25.82 3.85 4.59
C ALA A 327 24.87 2.81 5.15
N THR A 328 24.03 3.24 6.09
CA THR A 328 22.83 2.51 6.53
C THR A 328 21.60 3.36 6.23
N VAL A 329 20.57 2.74 5.65
CA VAL A 329 19.26 3.37 5.44
C VAL A 329 18.24 2.70 6.34
N GLU A 330 17.62 3.48 7.22
CA GLU A 330 16.60 3.00 8.16
C GLU A 330 15.23 3.59 7.81
N MET A 331 14.22 2.73 7.75
CA MET A 331 12.84 3.10 7.43
C MET A 331 11.89 2.49 8.50
N PRO A 332 11.65 3.20 9.62
CA PRO A 332 10.85 2.65 10.74
C PRO A 332 9.36 2.47 10.46
N GLY A 333 8.88 2.91 9.32
CA GLY A 333 7.47 2.75 8.90
C GLY A 333 7.34 2.31 7.45
N ALA A 334 8.29 1.53 6.93
CA ALA A 334 8.41 1.16 5.51
C ALA A 334 7.12 0.59 4.89
N TYR A 335 6.33 -0.18 5.67
CA TYR A 335 5.15 -0.88 5.19
C TYR A 335 3.83 -0.26 5.63
N ARG A 336 3.85 0.90 6.29
CA ARG A 336 2.64 1.62 6.72
C ARG A 336 1.89 2.22 5.54
N TYR A 337 0.62 2.54 5.75
CA TYR A 337 -0.18 3.25 4.77
C TYR A 337 0.18 4.74 4.70
N ARG A 338 0.61 5.32 5.83
CA ARG A 338 0.98 6.74 6.00
C ARG A 338 2.09 6.87 7.05
N GLY A 339 2.79 8.01 7.04
CA GLY A 339 3.78 8.35 8.06
C GLY A 339 5.10 7.59 7.92
N GLN A 340 5.49 7.23 6.69
CA GLN A 340 6.80 6.69 6.39
C GLN A 340 7.90 7.70 6.72
N GLN A 341 9.03 7.18 7.13
CA GLN A 341 10.23 7.96 7.45
C GLN A 341 11.45 7.24 6.89
N MET A 342 12.49 8.01 6.58
CA MET A 342 13.76 7.46 6.12
C MET A 342 14.92 8.24 6.75
N TYR A 343 15.89 7.51 7.25
CA TYR A 343 17.13 8.05 7.81
C TYR A 343 18.31 7.40 7.11
N VAL A 344 19.31 8.21 6.76
CA VAL A 344 20.58 7.75 6.21
C VAL A 344 21.68 8.06 7.21
N ALA A 345 22.40 7.04 7.64
CA ALA A 345 23.58 7.18 8.48
C ALA A 345 24.83 6.82 7.68
N ARG A 346 25.84 7.69 7.69
CA ARG A 346 27.13 7.50 6.99
C ARG A 346 28.22 8.35 7.62
N ASN A 347 29.45 7.94 7.40
CA ASN A 347 30.60 8.78 7.76
C ASN A 347 30.81 9.89 6.70
N VAL A 348 31.05 11.11 7.18
CA VAL A 348 31.45 12.27 6.36
C VAL A 348 32.73 12.83 6.97
N GLY A 349 33.88 12.54 6.35
CA GLY A 349 35.17 12.71 7.01
C GLY A 349 35.25 11.77 8.23
N ASP A 350 35.62 12.34 9.39
CA ASP A 350 35.72 11.61 10.66
C ASP A 350 34.42 11.61 11.49
N GLU A 351 33.33 12.20 10.97
CA GLU A 351 32.07 12.31 11.69
C GLU A 351 31.05 11.25 11.23
N ASP A 352 30.40 10.59 12.21
CA ASP A 352 29.19 9.78 11.93
C ASP A 352 27.97 10.70 11.86
N GLN A 353 27.38 10.81 10.69
CA GLN A 353 26.22 11.67 10.44
C GLN A 353 24.96 10.85 10.16
N ARG A 354 23.88 11.20 10.84
CA ARG A 354 22.52 10.66 10.57
C ARG A 354 21.62 11.78 10.09
N GLN A 355 21.12 11.64 8.87
CA GLN A 355 20.24 12.61 8.20
C GLN A 355 18.87 12.02 7.93
N GLN A 356 17.82 12.78 8.20
CA GLN A 356 16.46 12.43 7.73
C GLN A 356 16.32 12.82 6.26
N VAL A 357 15.84 11.88 5.45
CA VAL A 357 15.48 12.12 4.05
C VAL A 357 13.98 12.39 3.97
N ASN A 358 13.61 13.57 3.51
CA ASN A 358 12.22 13.95 3.32
C ASN A 358 11.83 13.74 1.85
N VAL A 359 10.79 12.95 1.64
CA VAL A 359 10.20 12.68 0.33
C VAL A 359 8.77 13.20 0.36
N ALA A 360 8.33 13.88 -0.70
CA ALA A 360 6.96 14.35 -0.80
C ALA A 360 5.98 13.17 -0.69
N PRO A 361 5.00 13.23 0.21
CA PRO A 361 4.05 12.15 0.39
C PRO A 361 3.14 12.00 -0.83
N ARG A 362 2.78 10.78 -1.16
CA ARG A 362 1.78 10.44 -2.17
C ARG A 362 0.92 9.30 -1.63
N ASN A 363 -0.38 9.36 -1.88
CA ASN A 363 -1.25 8.24 -1.57
C ASN A 363 -0.88 7.04 -2.44
N GLN A 364 -0.35 5.99 -1.82
CA GLN A 364 0.18 4.82 -2.51
C GLN A 364 -0.92 4.00 -3.20
N PHE A 365 -2.15 4.00 -2.67
CA PHE A 365 -3.31 3.35 -3.31
C PHE A 365 -3.76 4.13 -4.55
N ALA A 366 -3.84 5.45 -4.48
CA ALA A 366 -4.16 6.28 -5.65
C ALA A 366 -3.10 6.13 -6.74
N ALA A 367 -1.82 6.10 -6.36
CA ALA A 367 -0.70 5.91 -7.30
C ALA A 367 -0.74 4.55 -8.01
N GLU A 368 -1.11 3.50 -7.28
CA GLU A 368 -1.27 2.15 -7.79
C GLU A 368 -2.48 2.03 -8.75
N ILE A 369 -3.63 2.57 -8.34
CA ILE A 369 -4.85 2.60 -9.15
C ILE A 369 -4.62 3.38 -10.45
N ASP A 370 -4.00 4.56 -10.36
CA ASP A 370 -3.66 5.38 -11.53
C ASP A 370 -2.64 4.71 -12.46
N HIS A 371 -1.70 3.93 -11.90
CA HIS A 371 -0.78 3.16 -12.73
C HIS A 371 -1.51 2.09 -13.55
N MET A 372 -2.48 1.40 -12.96
CA MET A 372 -3.32 0.45 -13.71
C MET A 372 -4.12 1.17 -14.81
N ALA A 373 -4.72 2.31 -14.49
CA ALA A 373 -5.44 3.13 -15.46
C ALA A 373 -4.52 3.59 -16.61
N GLU A 374 -3.31 4.03 -16.29
CA GLU A 374 -2.31 4.41 -17.29
C GLU A 374 -1.92 3.24 -18.20
N CYS A 375 -1.74 2.04 -17.64
CA CYS A 375 -1.44 0.84 -18.41
C CYS A 375 -2.58 0.45 -19.36
N VAL A 376 -3.84 0.71 -18.99
CA VAL A 376 -5.00 0.51 -19.87
C VAL A 376 -5.02 1.54 -20.98
N LEU A 377 -4.85 2.83 -20.65
CA LEU A 377 -4.88 3.93 -21.61
C LEU A 377 -3.77 3.88 -22.66
N ALA A 378 -2.56 3.45 -22.24
CA ALA A 378 -1.38 3.39 -23.09
C ALA A 378 -1.09 2.00 -23.66
N ASP A 379 -1.97 1.03 -23.41
CA ASP A 379 -1.80 -0.40 -23.75
C ASP A 379 -0.44 -0.97 -23.32
N ARG A 380 0.01 -0.63 -22.10
CA ARG A 380 1.29 -1.10 -21.54
C ARG A 380 1.10 -2.23 -20.54
N ARG A 381 2.13 -3.05 -20.37
CA ARG A 381 2.19 -4.04 -19.30
C ARG A 381 2.32 -3.34 -17.94
N PRO A 382 1.55 -3.74 -16.90
CA PRO A 382 1.70 -3.19 -15.56
C PRO A 382 3.07 -3.46 -14.96
N ARG A 383 3.51 -2.58 -14.06
CA ARG A 383 4.78 -2.73 -13.32
C ARG A 383 4.77 -3.94 -12.37
N THR A 384 3.61 -4.30 -11.84
CA THR A 384 3.42 -5.45 -10.96
C THR A 384 2.46 -6.46 -11.62
N PRO A 385 2.88 -7.14 -12.71
CA PRO A 385 2.03 -8.09 -13.41
C PRO A 385 1.80 -9.36 -12.58
N GLY A 386 0.98 -10.27 -13.08
CA GLY A 386 0.70 -11.54 -12.41
C GLY A 386 1.96 -12.37 -12.09
N GLU A 387 2.98 -12.29 -12.93
CA GLU A 387 4.26 -12.96 -12.72
C GLU A 387 5.00 -12.45 -11.47
N GLU A 388 4.82 -11.18 -11.11
CA GLU A 388 5.34 -10.64 -9.84
C GLU A 388 4.72 -11.35 -8.64
N GLY A 389 3.39 -11.53 -8.65
CA GLY A 389 2.67 -12.26 -7.62
C GLY A 389 3.00 -13.75 -7.59
N LEU A 390 3.18 -14.36 -8.77
CA LEU A 390 3.61 -15.76 -8.88
C LEU A 390 4.96 -16.00 -8.21
N GLN A 391 5.95 -15.12 -8.43
CA GLN A 391 7.27 -15.26 -7.81
C GLN A 391 7.19 -15.16 -6.28
N ASP A 392 6.39 -14.28 -5.72
CA ASP A 392 6.18 -14.24 -4.28
C ASP A 392 5.59 -15.55 -3.74
N HIS A 393 4.64 -16.18 -4.45
CA HIS A 393 4.13 -17.50 -4.06
C HIS A 393 5.19 -18.58 -4.10
N VAL A 394 6.05 -18.60 -5.14
CA VAL A 394 7.16 -19.55 -5.22
C VAL A 394 8.11 -19.40 -4.03
N VAL A 395 8.41 -18.17 -3.64
CA VAL A 395 9.26 -17.89 -2.46
C VAL A 395 8.57 -18.29 -1.17
N MET A 396 7.26 -17.96 -0.98
CA MET A 396 6.50 -18.34 0.22
C MET A 396 6.39 -19.86 0.36
N GLU A 397 6.15 -20.60 -0.73
CA GLU A 397 6.11 -22.06 -0.72
C GLU A 397 7.46 -22.65 -0.29
N ALA A 398 8.57 -22.08 -0.76
CA ALA A 398 9.92 -22.50 -0.36
C ALA A 398 10.22 -22.16 1.11
N ILE A 399 9.72 -21.02 1.63
CA ILE A 399 9.82 -20.66 3.04
C ILE A 399 9.07 -21.68 3.90
N TYR A 400 7.84 -22.04 3.54
CA TYR A 400 7.08 -23.08 4.27
C TYR A 400 7.74 -24.45 4.20
N GLU A 401 8.29 -24.82 3.04
CA GLU A 401 9.06 -26.08 2.90
C GLU A 401 10.29 -26.08 3.80
N SER A 402 11.04 -24.99 3.83
CA SER A 402 12.22 -24.84 4.71
C SER A 402 11.84 -24.95 6.18
N ALA A 403 10.80 -24.24 6.62
CA ALA A 403 10.33 -24.29 8.00
C ALA A 403 9.85 -25.71 8.40
N ARG A 404 9.22 -26.45 7.48
CA ARG A 404 8.76 -27.81 7.70
C ARG A 404 9.90 -28.82 7.79
N THR A 405 10.95 -28.65 6.98
CA THR A 405 12.05 -29.61 6.86
C THR A 405 13.26 -29.29 7.75
N GLY A 406 13.35 -28.07 8.28
CA GLY A 406 14.51 -27.55 8.99
C GLY A 406 15.76 -27.42 8.10
N ARG A 407 15.59 -27.29 6.78
CA ARG A 407 16.69 -27.26 5.82
C ARG A 407 16.55 -26.07 4.86
N PRO A 408 17.67 -25.53 4.38
CA PRO A 408 17.63 -24.55 3.27
C PRO A 408 16.99 -25.15 2.02
N VAL A 409 16.17 -24.34 1.35
CA VAL A 409 15.53 -24.69 0.07
C VAL A 409 16.13 -23.81 -1.02
N LYS A 410 16.65 -24.44 -2.07
CA LYS A 410 17.13 -23.76 -3.29
C LYS A 410 15.96 -23.47 -4.20
N LEU A 411 15.91 -22.24 -4.68
CA LEU A 411 14.93 -21.79 -5.66
C LEU A 411 15.49 -21.99 -7.07
N LYS A 412 14.62 -22.42 -7.97
CA LYS A 412 14.96 -22.50 -9.41
C LYS A 412 15.01 -21.08 -9.98
N ALA A 413 15.90 -20.88 -10.94
CA ALA A 413 15.91 -19.66 -11.72
C ALA A 413 14.54 -19.43 -12.38
N TYR A 414 14.11 -18.18 -12.42
CA TYR A 414 12.85 -17.82 -13.09
C TYR A 414 13.03 -17.86 -14.60
N GLU A 415 12.27 -18.70 -15.27
CA GLU A 415 12.36 -18.93 -16.72
C GLU A 415 11.14 -18.38 -17.49
N GLY A 416 10.19 -17.73 -16.82
CA GLY A 416 8.98 -17.21 -17.44
C GLY A 416 9.14 -15.81 -18.07
N LYS A 417 8.00 -15.14 -18.34
CA LYS A 417 8.00 -13.73 -18.70
C LYS A 417 8.65 -12.93 -17.57
N ASP A 418 9.46 -11.96 -17.95
CA ASP A 418 10.17 -11.12 -16.99
C ASP A 418 9.21 -10.46 -15.99
N VAL A 419 9.65 -10.41 -14.75
CA VAL A 419 8.95 -9.74 -13.67
C VAL A 419 9.19 -8.23 -13.82
N PHE A 420 8.25 -7.56 -14.48
CA PHE A 420 8.41 -6.15 -14.83
C PHE A 420 8.19 -5.24 -13.64
N ARG A 421 9.24 -4.58 -13.19
CA ARG A 421 9.18 -3.58 -12.10
C ARG A 421 9.26 -2.14 -12.61
N GLY A 422 9.48 -1.96 -13.90
CA GLY A 422 9.55 -0.66 -14.56
C GLY A 422 10.72 0.22 -14.14
N PRO A 423 10.86 1.39 -14.78
CA PRO A 423 11.85 2.36 -14.36
C PRO A 423 11.50 2.94 -13.00
N ILE A 424 12.51 3.49 -12.33
CA ILE A 424 12.31 4.28 -11.11
C ILE A 424 11.63 5.58 -11.52
N GLY A 425 10.47 5.85 -10.95
CA GLY A 425 9.68 7.05 -11.23
C GLY A 425 10.26 8.31 -10.60
#